data_25a274710585719ada8bf1156b5407b4
#
_entry.id   25a274710585719ada8bf1156b5407b4
#
_cell.length_a   1.000
_cell.length_b   1.000
_cell.length_c   1.000
_cell.angle_alpha   90.00
_cell.angle_beta   90.00
_cell.angle_gamma   90.00
#
_symmetry.space_group_name_H-M   'P 1'
#
loop_
_entity.id
_entity.type
_entity.pdbx_description
1 polymer ?
#
loop_
_entity_poly.entity_id
_entity_poly.type
_entity_poly.pdbx_seq_one_letter_code
_entity_poly.pdbx_strand_id
1 'polypeptide(L)'
;MRHVFITGASSGLGQALAQHYAARGAIVGLVGRRGSVLRDLANRLPGTHHGYAVDVRDRAALHAAAADFIARCGGQVDGVIASAGISAGTLTDHGEDFDVFEAIVRTNLLATVATFEPFIAGMRRIRAGHLVGIASVAGVRGLPGAGAYSASKAAVAVYCESLRNELAADGIRVTTIAPGYVRTPMTDGNPYRMPFLMEPDAFAARAAIAIERGRRYTVIPWQMGMVARLMRILPDAVYDRLARNAPRKPRQSPPGGS
;
A
#
# COMPACT_ATOMS: atom_id res chain seq x y z
N MET A 1 -5.60 -16.85 -5.66
CA MET A 1 -4.36 -16.45 -6.37
C MET A 1 -3.29 -17.46 -6.04
N ARG A 2 -2.57 -17.95 -7.07
CA ARG A 2 -1.44 -18.90 -6.90
C ARG A 2 -0.09 -18.20 -6.84
N HIS A 3 0.06 -17.11 -7.59
CA HIS A 3 1.30 -16.34 -7.67
C HIS A 3 0.99 -14.88 -7.33
N VAL A 4 1.60 -14.36 -6.27
CA VAL A 4 1.32 -13.01 -5.76
C VAL A 4 2.62 -12.25 -5.52
N PHE A 5 2.76 -11.07 -6.14
CA PHE A 5 3.91 -10.19 -5.93
C PHE A 5 3.53 -9.06 -4.98
N ILE A 6 4.26 -8.87 -3.88
CA ILE A 6 3.90 -7.94 -2.81
C ILE A 6 5.07 -7.02 -2.47
N THR A 7 4.89 -5.71 -2.65
CA THR A 7 5.86 -4.72 -2.18
C THR A 7 5.58 -4.31 -0.73
N GLY A 8 6.63 -3.88 0.00
CA GLY A 8 6.53 -3.60 1.43
C GLY A 8 6.37 -4.85 2.30
N ALA A 9 6.77 -6.02 1.81
CA ALA A 9 6.57 -7.32 2.47
C ALA A 9 7.40 -7.54 3.73
N SER A 10 8.37 -6.69 4.03
CA SER A 10 9.24 -6.87 5.20
C SER A 10 8.62 -6.45 6.54
N SER A 11 7.44 -5.85 6.57
CA SER A 11 6.72 -5.46 7.81
C SER A 11 5.25 -5.11 7.56
N GLY A 12 4.49 -4.98 8.64
CA GLY A 12 3.14 -4.42 8.64
C GLY A 12 2.18 -5.11 7.68
N LEU A 13 1.44 -4.34 6.90
CA LEU A 13 0.37 -4.84 6.04
C LEU A 13 0.88 -5.78 4.95
N GLY A 14 2.00 -5.43 4.31
CA GLY A 14 2.60 -6.24 3.25
C GLY A 14 3.06 -7.60 3.77
N GLN A 15 3.65 -7.65 4.97
CA GLN A 15 4.04 -8.89 5.63
C GLN A 15 2.83 -9.76 5.98
N ALA A 16 1.81 -9.18 6.58
CA ALA A 16 0.59 -9.91 6.94
C ALA A 16 -0.15 -10.47 5.71
N LEU A 17 -0.20 -9.70 4.62
CA LEU A 17 -0.76 -10.18 3.35
C LEU A 17 0.09 -11.33 2.76
N ALA A 18 1.42 -11.23 2.82
CA ALA A 18 2.32 -12.30 2.36
C ALA A 18 2.09 -13.59 3.16
N GLN A 19 2.02 -13.51 4.48
CA GLN A 19 1.71 -14.63 5.37
C GLN A 19 0.34 -15.25 5.04
N HIS A 20 -0.67 -14.39 4.85
CA HIS A 20 -2.03 -14.84 4.53
C HIS A 20 -2.11 -15.63 3.21
N TYR A 21 -1.46 -15.14 2.15
CA TYR A 21 -1.46 -15.82 0.85
C TYR A 21 -0.58 -17.07 0.85
N ALA A 22 0.59 -17.04 1.50
CA ALA A 22 1.45 -18.21 1.64
C ALA A 22 0.77 -19.36 2.40
N ALA A 23 0.06 -19.06 3.49
CA ALA A 23 -0.73 -20.05 4.24
C ALA A 23 -1.86 -20.70 3.42
N ARG A 24 -2.22 -20.11 2.28
CA ARG A 24 -3.20 -20.64 1.32
C ARG A 24 -2.57 -21.29 0.08
N GLY A 25 -1.26 -21.55 0.14
CA GLY A 25 -0.52 -22.25 -0.90
C GLY A 25 -0.09 -21.36 -2.07
N ALA A 26 -0.14 -20.04 -1.93
CA ALA A 26 0.38 -19.14 -2.96
C ALA A 26 1.91 -19.05 -2.90
N ILE A 27 2.57 -19.01 -4.05
CA ILE A 27 3.95 -18.59 -4.19
C ILE A 27 3.97 -17.05 -4.12
N VAL A 28 4.77 -16.50 -3.21
CA VAL A 28 4.82 -15.06 -2.97
C VAL A 28 6.19 -14.49 -3.33
N GLY A 29 6.19 -13.45 -4.16
CA GLY A 29 7.33 -12.55 -4.38
C GLY A 29 7.34 -11.46 -3.32
N LEU A 30 8.32 -11.49 -2.44
CA LEU A 30 8.44 -10.63 -1.26
C LEU A 30 9.42 -9.48 -1.55
N VAL A 31 8.93 -8.26 -1.73
CA VAL A 31 9.78 -7.11 -2.05
C VAL A 31 9.90 -6.13 -0.89
N GLY A 32 11.12 -5.68 -0.62
CA GLY A 32 11.42 -4.67 0.39
C GLY A 32 12.91 -4.43 0.54
N ARG A 33 13.29 -3.40 1.31
CA ARG A 33 14.71 -3.01 1.46
C ARG A 33 15.52 -3.95 2.34
N ARG A 34 14.88 -4.60 3.32
CA ARG A 34 15.53 -5.41 4.36
C ARG A 34 15.69 -6.87 3.90
N GLY A 35 16.76 -7.17 3.17
CA GLY A 35 16.98 -8.48 2.56
C GLY A 35 17.05 -9.64 3.55
N SER A 36 17.68 -9.47 4.73
CA SER A 36 17.70 -10.50 5.78
C SER A 36 16.28 -10.83 6.26
N VAL A 37 15.47 -9.81 6.57
CA VAL A 37 14.07 -9.99 7.02
C VAL A 37 13.24 -10.72 5.97
N LEU A 38 13.44 -10.42 4.68
CA LEU A 38 12.72 -11.10 3.59
C LEU A 38 13.14 -12.55 3.43
N ARG A 39 14.44 -12.86 3.56
CA ARG A 39 14.92 -14.26 3.54
C ARG A 39 14.36 -15.06 4.72
N ASP A 40 14.43 -14.49 5.93
CA ASP A 40 13.89 -15.14 7.13
C ASP A 40 12.37 -15.36 7.02
N LEU A 41 11.65 -14.38 6.45
CA LEU A 41 10.22 -14.52 6.18
C LEU A 41 9.96 -15.65 5.16
N ALA A 42 10.66 -15.65 4.03
CA ALA A 42 10.51 -16.67 3.00
C ALA A 42 10.76 -18.08 3.53
N ASN A 43 11.77 -18.25 4.42
CA ASN A 43 12.10 -19.55 5.02
C ASN A 43 11.08 -20.03 6.07
N ARG A 44 10.35 -19.10 6.71
CA ARG A 44 9.33 -19.44 7.72
C ARG A 44 7.95 -19.68 7.13
N LEU A 45 7.69 -19.19 5.95
CA LEU A 45 6.41 -19.39 5.27
C LEU A 45 6.30 -20.81 4.67
N PRO A 46 5.10 -21.42 4.68
CA PRO A 46 4.92 -22.72 4.07
C PRO A 46 4.98 -22.64 2.55
N GLY A 47 5.83 -23.45 1.93
CA GLY A 47 6.01 -23.49 0.47
C GLY A 47 7.26 -22.76 -0.02
N THR A 48 7.29 -22.41 -1.29
CA THR A 48 8.42 -21.72 -1.93
C THR A 48 8.09 -20.25 -2.16
N HIS A 49 8.95 -19.37 -1.69
CA HIS A 49 8.78 -17.92 -1.83
C HIS A 49 10.09 -17.26 -2.26
N HIS A 50 9.99 -16.09 -2.89
CA HIS A 50 11.16 -15.40 -3.45
C HIS A 50 11.29 -14.01 -2.82
N GLY A 51 12.41 -13.76 -2.13
CA GLY A 51 12.73 -12.47 -1.51
C GLY A 51 13.57 -11.59 -2.41
N TYR A 52 13.15 -10.34 -2.61
CA TYR A 52 13.83 -9.33 -3.41
C TYR A 52 14.18 -8.12 -2.56
N ALA A 53 15.49 -7.94 -2.29
CA ALA A 53 16.01 -6.81 -1.52
C ALA A 53 16.11 -5.57 -2.43
N VAL A 54 14.99 -4.88 -2.63
CA VAL A 54 14.87 -3.75 -3.55
C VAL A 54 14.24 -2.55 -2.85
N ASP A 55 14.76 -1.35 -3.10
CA ASP A 55 14.04 -0.11 -2.83
C ASP A 55 13.03 0.13 -3.97
N VAL A 56 11.77 0.20 -3.64
CA VAL A 56 10.69 0.39 -4.64
C VAL A 56 10.79 1.70 -5.42
N ARG A 57 11.62 2.66 -4.95
CA ARG A 57 11.91 3.91 -5.66
C ARG A 57 12.90 3.72 -6.82
N ASP A 58 13.67 2.63 -6.79
CA ASP A 58 14.49 2.20 -7.93
C ASP A 58 13.62 1.37 -8.88
N ARG A 59 13.09 2.06 -9.92
CA ARG A 59 12.19 1.45 -10.90
C ARG A 59 12.88 0.31 -11.66
N ALA A 60 14.17 0.47 -12.00
CA ALA A 60 14.91 -0.54 -12.77
C ALA A 60 15.12 -1.83 -11.95
N ALA A 61 15.55 -1.70 -10.69
CA ALA A 61 15.71 -2.83 -9.80
C ALA A 61 14.36 -3.52 -9.48
N LEU A 62 13.28 -2.73 -9.32
CA LEU A 62 11.93 -3.26 -9.10
C LEU A 62 11.43 -4.06 -10.32
N HIS A 63 11.66 -3.57 -11.53
CA HIS A 63 11.29 -4.24 -12.77
C HIS A 63 12.12 -5.52 -12.98
N ALA A 64 13.41 -5.51 -12.65
CA ALA A 64 14.25 -6.72 -12.69
C ALA A 64 13.73 -7.79 -11.71
N ALA A 65 13.37 -7.41 -10.49
CA ALA A 65 12.75 -8.32 -9.51
C ALA A 65 11.42 -8.88 -10.01
N ALA A 66 10.59 -8.05 -10.63
CA ALA A 66 9.32 -8.48 -11.22
C ALA A 66 9.54 -9.47 -12.37
N ALA A 67 10.50 -9.21 -13.25
CA ALA A 67 10.83 -10.08 -14.39
C ALA A 67 11.32 -11.47 -13.90
N ASP A 68 12.20 -11.51 -12.88
CA ASP A 68 12.64 -12.78 -12.26
C ASP A 68 11.46 -13.53 -11.65
N PHE A 69 10.58 -12.84 -10.91
CA PHE A 69 9.40 -13.48 -10.33
C PHE A 69 8.45 -14.03 -11.39
N ILE A 70 8.17 -13.27 -12.46
CA ILE A 70 7.35 -13.72 -13.60
C ILE A 70 7.95 -14.99 -14.21
N ALA A 71 9.26 -15.02 -14.43
CA ALA A 71 9.95 -16.19 -14.99
C ALA A 71 9.82 -17.41 -14.09
N ARG A 72 10.02 -17.26 -12.77
CA ARG A 72 9.87 -18.34 -11.78
C ARG A 72 8.44 -18.88 -11.67
N CYS A 73 7.46 -18.05 -11.99
CA CYS A 73 6.04 -18.42 -12.02
C CYS A 73 5.56 -18.93 -13.39
N GLY A 74 6.48 -19.31 -14.29
CA GLY A 74 6.12 -19.81 -15.62
C GLY A 74 5.43 -18.76 -16.51
N GLY A 75 5.74 -17.48 -16.31
CA GLY A 75 5.21 -16.36 -17.07
C GLY A 75 3.83 -15.85 -16.61
N GLN A 76 3.27 -16.40 -15.53
CA GLN A 76 1.92 -16.07 -15.07
C GLN A 76 1.91 -15.62 -13.59
N VAL A 77 1.46 -14.41 -13.34
CA VAL A 77 1.25 -13.84 -12.00
C VAL A 77 -0.20 -13.42 -11.85
N ASP A 78 -0.89 -13.97 -10.82
CA ASP A 78 -2.32 -13.74 -10.63
C ASP A 78 -2.62 -12.43 -9.93
N GLY A 79 -1.74 -12.01 -9.03
CA GLY A 79 -1.96 -10.82 -8.22
C GLY A 79 -0.71 -10.01 -7.94
N VAL A 80 -0.87 -8.68 -7.95
CA VAL A 80 0.20 -7.73 -7.58
C VAL A 80 -0.35 -6.77 -6.54
N ILE A 81 0.31 -6.71 -5.37
CA ILE A 81 -0.10 -5.86 -4.25
C ILE A 81 0.97 -4.79 -4.00
N ALA A 82 0.66 -3.56 -4.36
CA ALA A 82 1.50 -2.40 -4.06
C ALA A 82 1.21 -1.92 -2.63
N SER A 83 1.95 -2.49 -1.65
CA SER A 83 1.78 -2.19 -0.23
C SER A 83 2.94 -1.40 0.38
N ALA A 84 4.02 -1.17 -0.36
CA ALA A 84 5.09 -0.29 0.10
C ALA A 84 4.57 1.13 0.34
N GLY A 85 4.97 1.71 1.46
CA GLY A 85 4.58 3.07 1.80
C GLY A 85 5.28 3.57 3.04
N ILE A 86 5.39 4.89 3.14
CA ILE A 86 5.93 5.61 4.30
C ILE A 86 4.99 6.74 4.70
N SER A 87 5.10 7.18 5.94
CA SER A 87 4.31 8.30 6.47
C SER A 87 5.12 9.05 7.51
N ALA A 88 5.18 10.35 7.35
CA ALA A 88 5.78 11.29 8.31
C ALA A 88 4.93 12.55 8.37
N GLY A 89 5.09 13.33 9.44
CA GLY A 89 4.58 14.69 9.49
C GLY A 89 5.36 15.59 8.54
N THR A 90 4.68 16.52 7.84
CA THR A 90 5.27 17.53 6.97
C THR A 90 4.50 18.83 7.08
N LEU A 91 5.21 19.95 7.11
CA LEU A 91 4.65 21.31 7.10
C LEU A 91 5.26 22.09 5.94
N THR A 92 4.45 22.76 5.14
CA THR A 92 4.90 23.44 3.92
C THR A 92 5.75 24.68 4.20
N ASP A 93 5.58 25.31 5.35
CA ASP A 93 6.38 26.45 5.82
C ASP A 93 7.76 26.07 6.37
N HIS A 94 8.07 24.77 6.43
CA HIS A 94 9.37 24.22 6.77
C HIS A 94 10.06 23.67 5.53
N GLY A 95 11.01 24.41 4.97
CA GLY A 95 11.68 24.04 3.71
C GLY A 95 12.37 22.68 3.76
N GLU A 96 12.89 22.29 4.93
CA GLU A 96 13.52 20.98 5.16
C GLU A 96 12.54 19.79 5.04
N ASP A 97 11.24 20.02 5.13
CA ASP A 97 10.24 18.96 4.98
C ASP A 97 9.99 18.58 3.50
N PHE A 98 10.53 19.36 2.55
CA PHE A 98 10.32 19.07 1.12
C PHE A 98 10.88 17.72 0.71
N ASP A 99 12.07 17.37 1.17
CA ASP A 99 12.68 16.05 0.86
C ASP A 99 11.86 14.90 1.43
N VAL A 100 11.28 15.08 2.62
CA VAL A 100 10.37 14.11 3.23
C VAL A 100 9.08 14.00 2.42
N PHE A 101 8.54 15.13 1.96
CA PHE A 101 7.36 15.20 1.10
C PHE A 101 7.62 14.42 -0.20
N GLU A 102 8.73 14.71 -0.88
CA GLU A 102 9.13 14.05 -2.12
C GLU A 102 9.28 12.53 -1.92
N ALA A 103 9.99 12.12 -0.85
CA ALA A 103 10.18 10.71 -0.51
C ALA A 103 8.84 9.97 -0.31
N ILE A 104 7.85 10.62 0.34
CA ILE A 104 6.51 10.07 0.51
C ILE A 104 5.82 9.89 -0.84
N VAL A 105 5.85 10.89 -1.72
CA VAL A 105 5.22 10.79 -3.04
C VAL A 105 5.89 9.73 -3.90
N ARG A 106 7.21 9.70 -3.93
CA ARG A 106 8.00 8.69 -4.66
C ARG A 106 7.68 7.27 -4.18
N THR A 107 7.61 7.07 -2.86
CA THR A 107 7.38 5.73 -2.30
C THR A 107 5.91 5.30 -2.39
N ASN A 108 4.96 6.19 -2.09
CA ASN A 108 3.56 5.81 -1.99
C ASN A 108 2.85 5.78 -3.35
N LEU A 109 3.19 6.72 -4.25
CA LEU A 109 2.52 6.87 -5.54
C LEU A 109 3.35 6.33 -6.69
N LEU A 110 4.54 6.89 -6.94
CA LEU A 110 5.33 6.51 -8.13
C LEU A 110 5.76 5.04 -8.07
N ALA A 111 6.14 4.54 -6.89
CA ALA A 111 6.47 3.14 -6.73
C ALA A 111 5.23 2.21 -6.87
N THR A 112 4.02 2.68 -6.57
CA THR A 112 2.79 1.92 -6.87
C THR A 112 2.62 1.74 -8.37
N VAL A 113 2.81 2.81 -9.16
CA VAL A 113 2.77 2.75 -10.64
C VAL A 113 3.85 1.77 -11.14
N ALA A 114 5.11 1.97 -10.73
CA ALA A 114 6.23 1.12 -11.14
C ALA A 114 6.06 -0.36 -10.73
N THR A 115 5.33 -0.63 -9.63
CA THR A 115 5.03 -1.99 -9.18
C THR A 115 4.06 -2.70 -10.14
N PHE A 116 3.08 -2.00 -10.71
CA PHE A 116 2.09 -2.61 -11.60
C PHE A 116 2.58 -2.79 -13.03
N GLU A 117 3.38 -1.86 -13.52
CA GLU A 117 3.84 -1.76 -14.92
C GLU A 117 4.30 -3.09 -15.54
N PRO A 118 5.24 -3.87 -14.95
CA PRO A 118 5.80 -5.06 -15.59
C PRO A 118 4.84 -6.22 -15.74
N PHE A 119 3.71 -6.21 -15.03
CA PHE A 119 2.75 -7.32 -15.01
C PHE A 119 1.59 -7.15 -16.00
N ILE A 120 1.26 -5.92 -16.37
CA ILE A 120 0.06 -5.61 -17.18
C ILE A 120 0.09 -6.32 -18.52
N ALA A 121 1.20 -6.31 -19.24
CA ALA A 121 1.32 -6.97 -20.54
C ALA A 121 1.06 -8.48 -20.47
N GLY A 122 1.59 -9.15 -19.44
CA GLY A 122 1.35 -10.56 -19.18
C GLY A 122 -0.11 -10.85 -18.85
N MET A 123 -0.71 -10.03 -17.99
CA MET A 123 -2.13 -10.14 -17.60
C MET A 123 -3.08 -9.90 -18.78
N ARG A 124 -2.78 -8.93 -19.65
CA ARG A 124 -3.54 -8.69 -20.90
C ARG A 124 -3.56 -9.91 -21.82
N ARG A 125 -2.41 -10.55 -22.01
CA ARG A 125 -2.26 -11.72 -22.89
C ARG A 125 -3.17 -12.88 -22.47
N ILE A 126 -3.34 -13.09 -21.16
CA ILE A 126 -4.18 -14.16 -20.61
C ILE A 126 -5.59 -13.69 -20.23
N ARG A 127 -5.87 -12.37 -20.39
CA ARG A 127 -7.11 -11.70 -20.00
C ARG A 127 -7.52 -11.98 -18.56
N ALA A 128 -6.54 -12.04 -17.67
CA ALA A 128 -6.74 -12.31 -16.25
C ALA A 128 -5.62 -11.69 -15.42
N GLY A 129 -5.96 -11.16 -14.24
CA GLY A 129 -5.02 -10.59 -13.29
C GLY A 129 -5.71 -9.71 -12.27
N HIS A 130 -5.00 -9.39 -11.21
CA HIS A 130 -5.53 -8.53 -10.17
C HIS A 130 -4.46 -7.58 -9.62
N LEU A 131 -4.64 -6.30 -9.81
CA LEU A 131 -3.80 -5.24 -9.24
C LEU A 131 -4.45 -4.68 -7.98
N VAL A 132 -3.68 -4.54 -6.91
CA VAL A 132 -4.18 -4.07 -5.62
C VAL A 132 -3.33 -2.91 -5.12
N GLY A 133 -3.93 -1.73 -5.03
CA GLY A 133 -3.30 -0.55 -4.45
C GLY A 133 -3.70 -0.33 -2.99
N ILE A 134 -2.72 -0.10 -2.12
CA ILE A 134 -2.97 0.23 -0.72
C ILE A 134 -3.01 1.75 -0.54
N ALA A 135 -4.22 2.30 -0.48
CA ALA A 135 -4.51 3.70 -0.16
C ALA A 135 -4.51 3.94 1.37
N SER A 136 -5.40 4.76 1.89
CA SER A 136 -5.67 4.99 3.33
C SER A 136 -6.96 5.78 3.50
N VAL A 137 -7.61 5.67 4.66
CA VAL A 137 -8.66 6.61 5.07
C VAL A 137 -8.14 8.06 5.17
N ALA A 138 -6.84 8.23 5.44
CA ALA A 138 -6.17 9.54 5.44
C ALA A 138 -6.11 10.21 4.04
N GLY A 139 -6.40 9.47 2.97
CA GLY A 139 -6.53 10.01 1.61
C GLY A 139 -7.92 10.56 1.28
N VAL A 140 -8.90 10.47 2.19
CA VAL A 140 -10.28 10.96 1.94
C VAL A 140 -10.38 12.48 2.10
N ARG A 141 -9.64 13.04 3.07
CA ARG A 141 -9.52 14.48 3.32
C ARG A 141 -8.07 14.80 3.71
N GLY A 142 -7.64 16.04 3.47
CA GLY A 142 -6.33 16.51 3.92
C GLY A 142 -6.26 16.58 5.45
N LEU A 143 -5.27 15.93 6.05
CA LEU A 143 -5.05 15.96 7.49
C LEU A 143 -3.95 16.97 7.82
N PRO A 144 -4.18 17.92 8.76
CA PRO A 144 -3.15 18.88 9.17
C PRO A 144 -1.86 18.18 9.62
N GLY A 145 -0.71 18.65 9.11
CA GLY A 145 0.59 18.07 9.40
C GLY A 145 0.88 16.73 8.73
N ALA A 146 0.00 16.25 7.85
CA ALA A 146 0.18 15.02 7.09
C ALA A 146 -0.14 15.22 5.60
N GLY A 147 0.09 16.42 5.07
CA GLY A 147 -0.28 16.82 3.73
C GLY A 147 0.28 15.89 2.64
N ALA A 148 1.59 15.58 2.70
CA ALA A 148 2.24 14.67 1.77
C ALA A 148 1.61 13.27 1.78
N TYR A 149 1.36 12.73 2.97
CA TYR A 149 0.77 11.41 3.11
C TYR A 149 -0.67 11.39 2.60
N SER A 150 -1.51 12.36 3.01
CA SER A 150 -2.90 12.46 2.56
C SER A 150 -2.98 12.61 1.04
N ALA A 151 -2.19 13.51 0.46
CA ALA A 151 -2.13 13.70 -0.99
C ALA A 151 -1.69 12.44 -1.72
N SER A 152 -0.63 11.76 -1.26
CA SER A 152 -0.14 10.53 -1.88
C SER A 152 -1.18 9.40 -1.85
N LYS A 153 -1.93 9.26 -0.74
CA LYS A 153 -2.94 8.21 -0.59
C LYS A 153 -4.25 8.51 -1.36
N ALA A 154 -4.60 9.78 -1.49
CA ALA A 154 -5.66 10.23 -2.40
C ALA A 154 -5.28 9.94 -3.86
N ALA A 155 -4.05 10.29 -4.25
CA ALA A 155 -3.53 10.03 -5.60
C ALA A 155 -3.52 8.53 -5.94
N VAL A 156 -3.10 7.64 -5.02
CA VAL A 156 -3.18 6.19 -5.22
C VAL A 156 -4.62 5.73 -5.47
N ALA A 157 -5.59 6.26 -4.71
CA ALA A 157 -7.00 5.89 -4.89
C ALA A 157 -7.53 6.29 -6.27
N VAL A 158 -7.24 7.53 -6.71
CA VAL A 158 -7.65 8.05 -8.03
C VAL A 158 -6.92 7.31 -9.15
N TYR A 159 -5.62 7.06 -9.02
CA TYR A 159 -4.83 6.28 -9.98
C TYR A 159 -5.40 4.87 -10.18
N CYS A 160 -5.67 4.16 -9.09
CA CYS A 160 -6.28 2.82 -9.16
C CYS A 160 -7.69 2.85 -9.78
N GLU A 161 -8.43 3.94 -9.60
CA GLU A 161 -9.74 4.11 -10.24
C GLU A 161 -9.61 4.29 -11.75
N SER A 162 -8.67 5.12 -12.23
CA SER A 162 -8.35 5.29 -13.65
C SER A 162 -7.92 3.95 -14.25
N LEU A 163 -6.92 3.31 -13.64
CA LEU A 163 -6.38 2.03 -14.10
C LEU A 163 -7.44 0.92 -14.17
N ARG A 164 -8.41 0.91 -13.25
CA ARG A 164 -9.53 -0.02 -13.28
C ARG A 164 -10.38 0.13 -14.53
N ASN A 165 -10.64 1.38 -14.95
CA ASN A 165 -11.41 1.65 -16.14
C ASN A 165 -10.62 1.32 -17.43
N GLU A 166 -9.32 1.64 -17.44
CA GLU A 166 -8.42 1.35 -18.55
C GLU A 166 -8.27 -0.16 -18.81
N LEU A 167 -8.21 -0.98 -17.75
CA LEU A 167 -7.94 -2.40 -17.85
C LEU A 167 -9.20 -3.31 -17.82
N ALA A 168 -10.38 -2.72 -17.68
CA ALA A 168 -11.63 -3.47 -17.59
C ALA A 168 -11.89 -4.37 -18.81
N ALA A 169 -11.64 -3.83 -20.02
CA ALA A 169 -11.79 -4.58 -21.27
C ALA A 169 -10.77 -5.72 -21.43
N ASP A 170 -9.66 -5.66 -20.69
CA ASP A 170 -8.60 -6.67 -20.70
C ASP A 170 -8.85 -7.81 -19.69
N GLY A 171 -9.95 -7.77 -18.96
CA GLY A 171 -10.27 -8.77 -17.93
C GLY A 171 -9.41 -8.65 -16.64
N ILE A 172 -8.67 -7.56 -16.50
CA ILE A 172 -7.81 -7.31 -15.33
C ILE A 172 -8.60 -6.53 -14.27
N ARG A 173 -8.61 -7.05 -13.06
CA ARG A 173 -9.27 -6.39 -11.93
C ARG A 173 -8.31 -5.44 -11.21
N VAL A 174 -8.83 -4.31 -10.76
CA VAL A 174 -8.08 -3.38 -9.90
C VAL A 174 -8.89 -3.11 -8.63
N THR A 175 -8.28 -3.35 -7.48
CA THR A 175 -8.88 -3.12 -6.16
C THR A 175 -8.08 -2.07 -5.40
N THR A 176 -8.76 -1.09 -4.83
CA THR A 176 -8.18 -0.15 -3.87
C THR A 176 -8.59 -0.55 -2.46
N ILE A 177 -7.61 -0.84 -1.61
CA ILE A 177 -7.83 -1.04 -0.17
C ILE A 177 -7.43 0.23 0.55
N ALA A 178 -8.33 0.78 1.36
CA ALA A 178 -8.06 1.94 2.21
C ALA A 178 -8.08 1.52 3.69
N PRO A 179 -6.91 1.21 4.29
CA PRO A 179 -6.82 0.89 5.69
C PRO A 179 -7.20 2.08 6.58
N GLY A 180 -7.88 1.81 7.70
CA GLY A 180 -7.88 2.67 8.87
C GLY A 180 -6.62 2.45 9.70
N TYR A 181 -6.77 2.40 11.02
CA TYR A 181 -5.63 2.11 11.89
C TYR A 181 -5.40 0.60 11.99
N VAL A 182 -4.17 0.19 11.66
CA VAL A 182 -3.69 -1.18 11.81
C VAL A 182 -2.37 -1.14 12.59
N ARG A 183 -2.19 -2.02 13.58
CA ARG A 183 -0.97 -2.10 14.39
C ARG A 183 0.22 -2.51 13.52
N THR A 184 1.13 -1.60 13.30
CA THR A 184 2.30 -1.76 12.43
C THR A 184 3.41 -0.82 12.90
N PRO A 185 4.67 -1.03 12.53
CA PRO A 185 5.74 -0.09 12.85
C PRO A 185 5.45 1.36 12.40
N MET A 186 4.62 1.55 11.38
CA MET A 186 4.20 2.88 10.91
C MET A 186 3.27 3.58 11.91
N THR A 187 2.50 2.85 12.69
CA THR A 187 1.49 3.36 13.63
C THR A 187 1.95 3.31 15.09
N ASP A 188 2.98 2.53 15.41
CA ASP A 188 3.44 2.33 16.80
C ASP A 188 3.94 3.64 17.46
N GLY A 189 4.46 4.57 16.66
CA GLY A 189 4.90 5.90 17.13
C GLY A 189 3.81 6.98 17.13
N ASN A 190 2.56 6.67 16.88
CA ASN A 190 1.50 7.69 16.86
C ASN A 190 1.11 8.09 18.30
N PRO A 191 1.18 9.39 18.67
CA PRO A 191 0.88 9.87 20.03
C PRO A 191 -0.63 10.06 20.29
N TYR A 192 -1.49 9.61 19.42
CA TYR A 192 -2.94 9.86 19.47
C TYR A 192 -3.77 8.58 19.44
N ARG A 193 -5.03 8.71 19.87
CA ARG A 193 -5.98 7.60 19.84
C ARG A 193 -6.21 7.11 18.41
N MET A 194 -6.23 5.81 18.23
CA MET A 194 -6.47 5.13 16.97
C MET A 194 -7.77 4.31 17.08
N PRO A 195 -8.94 4.94 16.80
CA PRO A 195 -10.22 4.23 16.90
C PRO A 195 -10.26 3.05 15.92
N PHE A 196 -10.88 1.97 16.36
CA PHE A 196 -11.02 0.74 15.58
C PHE A 196 -9.67 0.15 15.12
N LEU A 197 -8.62 0.29 15.94
CA LEU A 197 -7.31 -0.31 15.69
C LEU A 197 -7.46 -1.82 15.47
N MET A 198 -6.85 -2.31 14.39
CA MET A 198 -6.88 -3.73 14.01
C MET A 198 -5.50 -4.37 14.12
N GLU A 199 -5.47 -5.67 14.35
CA GLU A 199 -4.26 -6.47 14.17
C GLU A 199 -4.01 -6.75 12.68
N PRO A 200 -2.72 -6.85 12.26
CA PRO A 200 -2.35 -7.03 10.86
C PRO A 200 -2.97 -8.27 10.21
N ASP A 201 -3.05 -9.38 10.94
CA ASP A 201 -3.61 -10.64 10.42
C ASP A 201 -5.11 -10.53 10.16
N ALA A 202 -5.85 -9.87 11.07
CA ALA A 202 -7.27 -9.60 10.87
C ALA A 202 -7.51 -8.65 9.69
N PHE A 203 -6.62 -7.67 9.48
CA PHE A 203 -6.65 -6.83 8.29
C PHE A 203 -6.39 -7.66 7.03
N ALA A 204 -5.33 -8.47 7.00
CA ALA A 204 -4.96 -9.28 5.84
C ALA A 204 -6.09 -10.24 5.43
N ALA A 205 -6.73 -10.90 6.38
CA ALA A 205 -7.88 -11.77 6.10
C ALA A 205 -9.05 -11.02 5.45
N ARG A 206 -9.41 -9.83 5.96
CA ARG A 206 -10.50 -9.02 5.38
C ARG A 206 -10.12 -8.43 4.03
N ALA A 207 -8.86 -8.01 3.85
CA ALA A 207 -8.35 -7.50 2.60
C ALA A 207 -8.38 -8.60 1.52
N ALA A 208 -7.93 -9.81 1.84
CA ALA A 208 -7.96 -10.95 0.91
C ALA A 208 -9.39 -11.28 0.45
N ILE A 209 -10.37 -11.29 1.36
CA ILE A 209 -11.79 -11.48 1.00
C ILE A 209 -12.27 -10.37 0.05
N ALA A 210 -11.90 -9.11 0.29
CA ALA A 210 -12.30 -7.99 -0.57
C ALA A 210 -11.65 -8.12 -1.97
N ILE A 211 -10.39 -8.53 -2.02
CA ILE A 211 -9.64 -8.77 -3.25
C ILE A 211 -10.28 -9.93 -4.03
N GLU A 212 -10.50 -11.09 -3.40
CA GLU A 212 -11.11 -12.27 -4.03
C GLU A 212 -12.47 -11.95 -4.63
N ARG A 213 -13.27 -11.13 -3.94
CA ARG A 213 -14.58 -10.66 -4.41
C ARG A 213 -14.50 -9.58 -5.49
N GLY A 214 -13.31 -9.14 -5.88
CA GLY A 214 -13.13 -8.08 -6.88
C GLY A 214 -13.73 -6.73 -6.47
N ARG A 215 -13.72 -6.40 -5.16
CA ARG A 215 -14.21 -5.10 -4.69
C ARG A 215 -13.40 -3.98 -5.29
N ARG A 216 -14.07 -2.98 -5.85
CA ARG A 216 -13.42 -1.83 -6.53
C ARG A 216 -12.67 -0.94 -5.54
N TYR A 217 -13.35 -0.59 -4.43
CA TYR A 217 -12.81 0.22 -3.34
C TYR A 217 -13.34 -0.33 -2.01
N THR A 218 -12.48 -0.51 -1.01
CA THR A 218 -12.88 -1.05 0.30
C THR A 218 -12.11 -0.36 1.42
N VAL A 219 -12.84 0.15 2.40
CA VAL A 219 -12.26 0.63 3.66
C VAL A 219 -12.28 -0.49 4.70
N ILE A 220 -11.15 -0.72 5.36
CA ILE A 220 -11.00 -1.75 6.38
C ILE A 220 -10.38 -1.12 7.64
N PRO A 221 -11.08 -1.19 8.80
CA PRO A 221 -12.38 -1.82 9.04
C PRO A 221 -13.56 -0.97 8.51
N TRP A 222 -14.72 -1.60 8.35
CA TRP A 222 -15.90 -0.94 7.76
C TRP A 222 -16.38 0.29 8.56
N GLN A 223 -16.18 0.31 9.87
CA GLN A 223 -16.50 1.45 10.73
C GLN A 223 -15.75 2.71 10.30
N MET A 224 -14.47 2.54 9.93
CA MET A 224 -13.68 3.64 9.35
C MET A 224 -14.21 4.07 7.98
N GLY A 225 -14.90 3.18 7.27
CA GLY A 225 -15.60 3.51 6.03
C GLY A 225 -16.78 4.46 6.25
N MET A 226 -17.51 4.32 7.36
CA MET A 226 -18.56 5.27 7.75
C MET A 226 -17.96 6.62 8.10
N VAL A 227 -16.89 6.63 8.91
CA VAL A 227 -16.17 7.87 9.25
C VAL A 227 -15.66 8.58 7.98
N ALA A 228 -15.05 7.83 7.06
CA ALA A 228 -14.56 8.36 5.79
C ALA A 228 -15.68 8.99 4.93
N ARG A 229 -16.82 8.32 4.84
CA ARG A 229 -17.99 8.85 4.12
C ARG A 229 -18.50 10.15 4.77
N LEU A 230 -18.63 10.17 6.10
CA LEU A 230 -19.03 11.36 6.83
C LEU A 230 -18.06 12.51 6.58
N MET A 231 -16.77 12.28 6.73
CA MET A 231 -15.73 13.29 6.46
C MET A 231 -15.84 13.84 5.03
N ARG A 232 -16.14 13.00 4.05
CA ARG A 232 -16.21 13.40 2.64
C ARG A 232 -17.38 14.35 2.33
N ILE A 233 -18.50 14.20 3.03
CA ILE A 233 -19.70 15.03 2.81
C ILE A 233 -19.78 16.25 3.73
N LEU A 234 -18.91 16.36 4.74
CA LEU A 234 -18.87 17.53 5.61
C LEU A 234 -18.50 18.78 4.80
N PRO A 235 -19.24 19.90 4.96
CA PRO A 235 -18.84 21.20 4.42
C PRO A 235 -17.44 21.59 4.95
N ASP A 236 -16.65 22.27 4.12
CA ASP A 236 -15.26 22.60 4.44
C ASP A 236 -15.14 23.36 5.76
N ALA A 237 -15.99 24.37 6.01
CA ALA A 237 -15.98 25.14 7.25
C ALA A 237 -16.16 24.27 8.51
N VAL A 238 -17.00 23.22 8.44
CA VAL A 238 -17.22 22.30 9.55
C VAL A 238 -16.02 21.39 9.72
N TYR A 239 -15.51 20.84 8.61
CA TYR A 239 -14.31 20.01 8.63
C TYR A 239 -13.11 20.77 9.19
N ASP A 240 -12.84 21.97 8.71
CA ASP A 240 -11.70 22.81 9.15
C ASP A 240 -11.75 23.11 10.64
N ARG A 241 -12.95 23.39 11.18
CA ARG A 241 -13.13 23.60 12.62
C ARG A 241 -12.78 22.34 13.43
N LEU A 242 -13.20 21.15 12.96
CA LEU A 242 -12.90 19.87 13.61
C LEU A 242 -11.42 19.49 13.46
N ALA A 243 -10.86 19.69 12.29
CA ALA A 243 -9.48 19.31 11.95
C ALA A 243 -8.44 20.24 12.57
N ARG A 244 -8.79 21.51 12.90
CA ARG A 244 -7.84 22.50 13.43
C ARG A 244 -7.05 22.00 14.63
N ASN A 245 -7.69 21.27 15.53
CA ASN A 245 -7.10 20.72 16.74
C ASN A 245 -6.79 19.22 16.63
N ALA A 246 -6.83 18.65 15.41
CA ALA A 246 -6.51 17.24 15.22
C ALA A 246 -5.03 16.98 15.58
N PRO A 247 -4.73 15.87 16.25
CA PRO A 247 -3.37 15.52 16.59
C PRO A 247 -2.55 15.30 15.31
N ARG A 248 -1.32 15.80 15.32
CA ARG A 248 -0.42 15.76 14.17
C ARG A 248 0.58 14.62 14.32
N LYS A 249 0.96 14.03 13.20
CA LYS A 249 2.06 13.08 13.18
C LYS A 249 3.39 13.79 13.40
N PRO A 250 4.33 13.22 14.19
CA PRO A 250 5.65 13.81 14.36
C PRO A 250 6.35 14.04 13.01
N ARG A 251 7.00 15.19 12.86
CA ARG A 251 7.92 15.46 11.74
C ARG A 251 9.14 14.57 11.90
N GLN A 252 9.67 14.07 10.80
CA GLN A 252 10.96 13.39 10.79
C GLN A 252 12.02 14.42 10.42
N SER A 253 13.11 14.46 11.18
CA SER A 253 14.30 15.18 10.74
C SER A 253 14.82 14.54 9.44
N PRO A 254 15.29 15.33 8.47
CA PRO A 254 15.89 14.78 7.26
C PRO A 254 17.04 13.83 7.64
N PRO A 255 17.22 12.70 6.94
CA PRO A 255 18.35 11.83 7.16
C PRO A 255 19.62 12.59 6.76
N GLY A 256 20.41 13.06 7.72
CA GLY A 256 21.70 13.68 7.44
C GLY A 256 21.98 15.03 8.11
N GLY A 257 21.42 15.30 9.29
CA GLY A 257 21.79 16.44 10.14
C GLY A 257 22.47 15.96 11.42
N SER A 258 23.69 15.48 11.34
CA SER A 258 24.66 15.40 12.47
C SER A 258 26.05 15.35 11.90
#